data_a27495827ad75474faed18878411f8a9
#
_entry.id   a27495827ad75474faed18878411f8a9
#
_cell.length_a   1.000
_cell.length_b   1.000
_cell.length_c   1.000
_cell.angle_alpha   90.00
_cell.angle_beta   90.00
_cell.angle_gamma   90.00
#
_symmetry.space_group_name_H-M   'P 1'
#
loop_
_entity.id
_entity.type
_entity.pdbx_description
1 polymer ?
#
loop_
_entity_poly.entity_id
_entity_poly.type
_entity_poly.pdbx_seq_one_letter_code
_entity_poly.pdbx_strand_id
1 'polypeptide(L)'
;ILGRENMGMITGDSTINTEVPVICCTAEILANQALREGPASKVACVVMDEFHFYADPDRGWAWQVPLLTLPHTQFMLMSATLGDVTAIAASLEEHTGATCDLVVDAPRPVPLSYDYVTTSLEGTVELAMRGGEAPLYIVHFSQDAALATAQSLANFGIASKEQREAIKEAAKGTSFSTAFGKILKRLLGCGVGVHHAGMLPRYRLLVERLAQQGLLPVICGTDTLGVGINVPIHTVVLTALTKFDGYKMRRLRAREFHQIAGRAGRSGFDTEGMVIAEAPEHEIENAKLMAKAGDDPKKLRKIKKKKAPEGFV
;
A
#
# COMPACT_ATOMS: atom_id res chain seq x y z
N ILE A 1 25.67 -5.69 5.86
CA ILE A 1 26.45 -5.01 6.92
C ILE A 1 26.64 -5.96 8.09
N LEU A 2 25.58 -6.56 8.64
CA LEU A 2 25.65 -7.41 9.84
C LEU A 2 26.00 -8.88 9.58
N GLY A 3 25.91 -9.37 8.34
CA GLY A 3 26.04 -10.77 7.99
C GLY A 3 24.79 -11.59 8.35
N ARG A 4 24.52 -12.65 7.57
CA ARG A 4 23.33 -13.50 7.78
C ARG A 4 23.42 -14.32 9.08
N GLU A 5 24.61 -14.63 9.51
CA GLU A 5 24.94 -15.36 10.73
C GLU A 5 24.52 -14.60 12.01
N ASN A 6 24.39 -13.28 11.94
CA ASN A 6 24.02 -12.42 13.07
C ASN A 6 22.55 -12.00 13.07
N MET A 7 21.76 -12.52 12.12
CA MET A 7 20.35 -12.18 11.97
C MET A 7 19.48 -13.41 12.11
N GLY A 8 18.43 -13.30 12.89
CA GLY A 8 17.40 -14.31 13.10
C GLY A 8 16.01 -13.80 12.79
N MET A 9 15.05 -14.70 12.72
CA MET A 9 13.65 -14.38 12.48
C MET A 9 12.73 -15.26 13.32
N ILE A 10 11.74 -14.63 13.95
CA ILE A 10 10.69 -15.33 14.71
C ILE A 10 9.32 -14.78 14.29
N THR A 11 8.48 -15.64 13.73
CA THR A 11 7.10 -15.35 13.37
C THR A 11 6.18 -16.43 13.92
N GLY A 12 4.86 -16.32 13.76
CA GLY A 12 3.92 -17.36 14.16
C GLY A 12 4.18 -18.71 13.47
N ASP A 13 4.71 -18.68 12.23
CA ASP A 13 4.84 -19.85 11.36
C ASP A 13 6.30 -20.28 11.12
N SER A 14 7.29 -19.47 11.53
CA SER A 14 8.70 -19.70 11.21
C SER A 14 9.63 -19.21 12.29
N THR A 15 10.66 -20.01 12.56
CA THR A 15 11.72 -19.66 13.51
C THR A 15 13.07 -20.03 12.90
N ILE A 16 13.94 -19.03 12.72
CA ILE A 16 15.25 -19.17 12.09
C ILE A 16 16.29 -18.46 12.94
N ASN A 17 17.35 -19.14 13.31
CA ASN A 17 18.55 -18.59 13.95
C ASN A 17 18.24 -17.67 15.14
N THR A 18 17.72 -18.24 16.24
CA THR A 18 17.21 -17.46 17.40
C THR A 18 18.28 -17.02 18.39
N GLU A 19 19.48 -17.60 18.33
CA GLU A 19 20.59 -17.33 19.26
C GLU A 19 21.57 -16.30 18.68
N VAL A 20 21.04 -15.20 18.15
CA VAL A 20 21.83 -14.16 17.47
C VAL A 20 21.51 -12.76 18.00
N PRO A 21 22.42 -11.80 17.81
CA PRO A 21 22.23 -10.45 18.35
C PRO A 21 21.04 -9.68 17.78
N VAL A 22 20.60 -9.95 16.55
CA VAL A 22 19.52 -9.22 15.89
C VAL A 22 18.41 -10.18 15.49
N ILE A 23 17.23 -9.99 16.09
CA ILE A 23 16.03 -10.79 15.80
C ILE A 23 14.97 -9.92 15.13
N CYS A 24 14.55 -10.31 13.93
CA CYS A 24 13.35 -9.77 13.29
C CYS A 24 12.13 -10.60 13.72
N CYS A 25 11.16 -9.97 14.36
CA CYS A 25 9.97 -10.68 14.80
C CYS A 25 8.69 -9.85 14.59
N THR A 26 7.53 -10.49 14.71
CA THR A 26 6.26 -9.76 14.77
C THR A 26 6.09 -9.11 16.13
N ALA A 27 5.30 -8.04 16.21
CA ALA A 27 5.08 -7.31 17.46
C ALA A 27 4.54 -8.21 18.58
N GLU A 28 3.67 -9.16 18.23
CA GLU A 28 3.08 -10.13 19.16
C GLU A 28 4.13 -11.05 19.80
N ILE A 29 5.18 -11.42 19.07
CA ILE A 29 6.29 -12.23 19.60
C ILE A 29 7.06 -11.43 20.65
N LEU A 30 7.42 -10.20 20.33
CA LEU A 30 8.10 -9.32 21.29
C LEU A 30 7.24 -9.05 22.53
N ALA A 31 5.95 -8.77 22.35
CA ALA A 31 5.03 -8.54 23.47
C ALA A 31 4.93 -9.74 24.40
N ASN A 32 4.82 -10.95 23.84
CA ASN A 32 4.81 -12.18 24.64
C ASN A 32 6.14 -12.44 25.35
N GLN A 33 7.27 -12.11 24.75
CA GLN A 33 8.58 -12.17 25.40
C GLN A 33 8.66 -11.15 26.55
N ALA A 34 8.25 -9.92 26.30
CA ALA A 34 8.24 -8.84 27.27
C ALA A 34 7.38 -9.17 28.50
N LEU A 35 6.21 -9.79 28.31
CA LEU A 35 5.36 -10.26 29.41
C LEU A 35 6.02 -11.36 30.25
N ARG A 36 6.81 -12.24 29.62
CA ARG A 36 7.48 -13.33 30.36
C ARG A 36 8.69 -12.86 31.13
N GLU A 37 9.47 -11.96 30.56
CA GLU A 37 10.78 -11.56 31.06
C GLU A 37 10.71 -10.27 31.90
N GLY A 38 9.78 -9.40 31.57
CA GLY A 38 9.62 -8.10 32.24
C GLY A 38 10.91 -7.29 32.30
N PRO A 39 11.16 -6.61 33.42
CA PRO A 39 12.39 -5.80 33.62
C PRO A 39 13.70 -6.58 33.60
N ALA A 40 13.63 -7.92 33.68
CA ALA A 40 14.81 -8.79 33.60
C ALA A 40 15.20 -9.15 32.15
N SER A 41 14.46 -8.67 31.18
CA SER A 41 14.76 -8.91 29.78
C SER A 41 16.12 -8.36 29.39
N LYS A 42 16.84 -9.11 28.55
CA LYS A 42 18.15 -8.73 27.99
C LYS A 42 18.05 -7.99 26.67
N VAL A 43 16.84 -7.61 26.25
CA VAL A 43 16.64 -6.86 25.01
C VAL A 43 17.16 -5.44 25.21
N ALA A 44 18.29 -5.12 24.58
CA ALA A 44 18.94 -3.82 24.72
C ALA A 44 18.27 -2.73 23.87
N CYS A 45 17.80 -3.07 22.66
CA CYS A 45 17.19 -2.12 21.74
C CYS A 45 16.04 -2.78 20.98
N VAL A 46 14.97 -2.04 20.75
CA VAL A 46 13.81 -2.43 19.95
C VAL A 46 13.54 -1.38 18.89
N VAL A 47 13.45 -1.80 17.65
CA VAL A 47 12.97 -0.98 16.53
C VAL A 47 11.54 -1.44 16.19
N MET A 48 10.58 -0.57 16.41
CA MET A 48 9.17 -0.82 16.08
C MET A 48 8.80 -0.07 14.81
N ASP A 49 8.65 -0.79 13.73
CA ASP A 49 8.09 -0.25 12.49
C ASP A 49 6.56 -0.24 12.55
N GLU A 50 5.94 0.62 11.73
CA GLU A 50 4.48 0.82 11.68
C GLU A 50 3.86 1.06 13.07
N PHE A 51 4.54 1.84 13.90
CA PHE A 51 4.13 2.09 15.29
C PHE A 51 2.72 2.67 15.44
N HIS A 52 2.13 3.22 14.38
CA HIS A 52 0.74 3.65 14.39
C HIS A 52 -0.28 2.56 14.76
N PHE A 53 0.10 1.28 14.64
CA PHE A 53 -0.74 0.17 15.10
C PHE A 53 -0.94 0.14 16.62
N TYR A 54 -0.14 0.88 17.39
CA TYR A 54 -0.32 0.96 18.85
C TYR A 54 -1.75 1.38 19.25
N ALA A 55 -2.43 2.15 18.40
CA ALA A 55 -3.81 2.62 18.60
C ALA A 55 -4.87 1.68 17.98
N ASP A 56 -4.47 0.53 17.45
CA ASP A 56 -5.40 -0.45 16.88
C ASP A 56 -6.17 -1.15 18.00
N PRO A 57 -7.54 -1.19 17.95
CA PRO A 57 -8.33 -1.79 19.02
C PRO A 57 -8.05 -3.26 19.29
N ASP A 58 -7.70 -4.03 18.24
CA ASP A 58 -7.55 -5.48 18.33
C ASP A 58 -6.08 -5.88 18.57
N ARG A 59 -5.14 -5.16 17.96
CA ARG A 59 -3.72 -5.54 17.93
C ARG A 59 -2.78 -4.58 18.66
N GLY A 60 -3.25 -3.37 19.04
CA GLY A 60 -2.42 -2.32 19.62
C GLY A 60 -1.65 -2.74 20.86
N TRP A 61 -2.18 -3.68 21.62
CA TRP A 61 -1.50 -4.26 22.81
C TRP A 61 -0.09 -4.78 22.49
N ALA A 62 0.13 -5.32 21.29
CA ALA A 62 1.42 -5.86 20.90
C ALA A 62 2.52 -4.79 20.78
N TRP A 63 2.14 -3.55 20.46
CA TRP A 63 3.06 -2.40 20.46
C TRP A 63 3.16 -1.74 21.84
N GLN A 64 2.08 -1.76 22.64
CA GLN A 64 2.03 -1.11 23.94
C GLN A 64 2.77 -1.90 25.02
N VAL A 65 2.58 -3.22 25.07
CA VAL A 65 3.14 -4.08 26.12
C VAL A 65 4.64 -3.96 26.28
N PRO A 66 5.49 -4.04 25.22
CA PRO A 66 6.92 -3.89 25.37
C PRO A 66 7.33 -2.53 25.97
N LEU A 67 6.66 -1.45 25.58
CA LEU A 67 6.92 -0.11 26.10
C LEU A 67 6.65 -0.01 27.61
N LEU A 68 5.65 -0.72 28.11
CA LEU A 68 5.25 -0.72 29.52
C LEU A 68 6.04 -1.71 30.38
N THR A 69 6.61 -2.74 29.78
CA THR A 69 7.23 -3.85 30.55
C THR A 69 8.74 -3.94 30.45
N LEU A 70 9.37 -3.20 29.52
CA LEU A 70 10.81 -3.21 29.27
C LEU A 70 11.45 -1.83 29.56
N PRO A 71 11.53 -1.39 30.82
CA PRO A 71 11.94 -0.02 31.16
C PRO A 71 13.42 0.28 30.87
N HIS A 72 14.25 -0.75 30.71
CA HIS A 72 15.70 -0.61 30.43
C HIS A 72 16.05 -0.75 28.94
N THR A 73 15.06 -0.91 28.09
CA THR A 73 15.24 -1.09 26.65
C THR A 73 15.19 0.25 25.93
N GLN A 74 16.12 0.49 25.02
CA GLN A 74 16.04 1.63 24.11
C GLN A 74 15.04 1.34 22.99
N PHE A 75 14.11 2.27 22.77
CA PHE A 75 13.11 2.14 21.72
C PHE A 75 13.34 3.12 20.57
N MET A 76 13.21 2.63 19.34
CA MET A 76 13.10 3.43 18.14
C MET A 76 11.72 3.16 17.52
N LEU A 77 10.82 4.14 17.57
CA LEU A 77 9.44 4.03 17.10
C LEU A 77 9.31 4.73 15.75
N MET A 78 8.95 3.98 14.72
CA MET A 78 8.86 4.51 13.35
C MET A 78 7.43 4.42 12.82
N SER A 79 6.94 5.50 12.26
CA SER A 79 5.64 5.53 11.60
C SER A 79 5.54 6.70 10.62
N ALA A 80 4.92 6.48 9.49
CA ALA A 80 4.66 7.52 8.49
C ALA A 80 3.42 8.39 8.82
N THR A 81 2.55 7.97 9.77
CA THR A 81 1.20 8.53 9.91
C THR A 81 0.73 8.66 11.36
N LEU A 82 1.63 9.04 12.28
CA LEU A 82 1.30 9.03 13.71
C LEU A 82 0.59 10.31 14.20
N GLY A 83 0.74 11.43 13.53
CA GLY A 83 0.23 12.73 13.99
C GLY A 83 1.04 13.30 15.17
N ASP A 84 0.37 13.97 16.10
CA ASP A 84 1.02 14.51 17.31
C ASP A 84 1.44 13.39 18.26
N VAL A 85 2.74 13.30 18.52
CA VAL A 85 3.36 12.25 19.36
C VAL A 85 3.81 12.76 20.73
N THR A 86 3.54 14.02 21.05
CA THR A 86 4.02 14.68 22.27
C THR A 86 3.61 13.92 23.54
N ALA A 87 2.36 13.49 23.61
CA ALA A 87 1.86 12.73 24.75
C ALA A 87 2.51 11.36 24.90
N ILE A 88 2.82 10.70 23.78
CA ILE A 88 3.49 9.40 23.77
C ILE A 88 4.93 9.57 24.26
N ALA A 89 5.64 10.59 23.76
CA ALA A 89 7.01 10.89 24.17
C ALA A 89 7.08 11.17 25.67
N ALA A 90 6.22 12.06 26.19
CA ALA A 90 6.17 12.37 27.62
C ALA A 90 5.91 11.13 28.49
N SER A 91 4.98 10.26 28.07
CA SER A 91 4.70 9.01 28.79
C SER A 91 5.87 8.03 28.79
N LEU A 92 6.62 7.96 27.66
CA LEU A 92 7.82 7.12 27.57
C LEU A 92 8.93 7.65 28.47
N GLU A 93 9.17 8.95 28.50
CA GLU A 93 10.17 9.58 29.38
C GLU A 93 9.84 9.33 30.85
N GLU A 94 8.58 9.50 31.26
CA GLU A 94 8.13 9.22 32.60
C GLU A 94 8.36 7.75 33.00
N HIS A 95 8.07 6.83 32.09
CA HIS A 95 8.15 5.39 32.37
C HIS A 95 9.56 4.85 32.35
N THR A 96 10.40 5.30 31.41
CA THR A 96 11.77 4.79 31.24
C THR A 96 12.81 5.58 31.97
N GLY A 97 12.53 6.82 32.36
CA GLY A 97 13.49 7.78 32.90
C GLY A 97 14.53 8.25 31.86
N ALA A 98 14.36 7.92 30.59
CA ALA A 98 15.24 8.31 29.51
C ALA A 98 14.63 9.45 28.68
N THR A 99 15.45 10.30 28.07
CA THR A 99 14.97 11.35 27.14
C THR A 99 14.46 10.78 25.84
N CYS A 100 13.45 11.41 25.28
CA CYS A 100 12.84 11.03 24.00
C CYS A 100 13.16 12.08 22.93
N ASP A 101 13.91 11.69 21.92
CA ASP A 101 14.19 12.55 20.76
C ASP A 101 13.10 12.39 19.69
N LEU A 102 12.51 13.51 19.27
CA LEU A 102 11.44 13.53 18.26
C LEU A 102 12.00 13.96 16.90
N VAL A 103 11.84 13.10 15.89
CA VAL A 103 12.15 13.39 14.49
C VAL A 103 10.85 13.39 13.70
N VAL A 104 10.16 14.54 13.64
CA VAL A 104 8.80 14.65 13.10
C VAL A 104 8.74 15.43 11.76
N ASP A 105 9.74 16.25 11.46
CA ASP A 105 9.73 17.15 10.32
C ASP A 105 10.69 16.73 9.19
N ALA A 106 10.94 15.43 9.05
CA ALA A 106 11.79 14.93 7.98
C ALA A 106 11.10 15.17 6.61
N PRO A 107 11.73 15.94 5.70
CA PRO A 107 11.15 16.19 4.38
C PRO A 107 11.04 14.86 3.60
N ARG A 108 9.92 14.70 2.90
CA ARG A 108 9.74 13.54 2.03
C ARG A 108 10.77 13.59 0.88
N PRO A 109 11.54 12.51 0.62
CA PRO A 109 12.56 12.51 -0.43
C PRO A 109 11.99 12.77 -1.84
N VAL A 110 10.77 12.29 -2.10
CA VAL A 110 10.05 12.51 -3.36
C VAL A 110 8.71 13.17 -3.02
N PRO A 111 8.50 14.45 -3.33
CA PRO A 111 7.24 15.14 -3.09
C PRO A 111 6.09 14.48 -3.87
N LEU A 112 4.86 14.69 -3.42
CA LEU A 112 3.66 14.16 -4.07
C LEU A 112 2.80 15.28 -4.60
N SER A 113 2.36 15.12 -5.86
CA SER A 113 1.26 15.88 -6.44
C SER A 113 -0.03 15.08 -6.35
N TYR A 114 -1.14 15.80 -6.23
CA TYR A 114 -2.47 15.21 -6.05
C TYR A 114 -3.42 15.75 -7.12
N ASP A 115 -4.16 14.84 -7.73
CA ASP A 115 -5.18 15.21 -8.71
C ASP A 115 -6.51 14.49 -8.42
N TYR A 116 -7.64 15.13 -8.77
CA TYR A 116 -8.98 14.56 -8.69
C TYR A 116 -9.61 14.61 -10.07
N VAL A 117 -9.88 13.44 -10.66
CA VAL A 117 -10.24 13.32 -12.06
C VAL A 117 -11.66 12.81 -12.25
N THR A 118 -12.34 13.33 -13.27
CA THR A 118 -13.66 12.88 -13.75
C THR A 118 -13.58 12.09 -15.04
N THR A 119 -12.40 11.65 -15.44
CA THR A 119 -12.16 10.74 -16.56
C THR A 119 -12.52 9.30 -16.17
N SER A 120 -12.70 8.40 -17.14
CA SER A 120 -12.81 6.97 -16.81
C SER A 120 -11.44 6.42 -16.42
N LEU A 121 -11.43 5.36 -15.62
CA LEU A 121 -10.19 4.71 -15.17
C LEU A 121 -9.26 4.35 -16.34
N GLU A 122 -9.82 3.79 -17.41
CA GLU A 122 -9.04 3.49 -18.61
C GLU A 122 -8.41 4.74 -19.23
N GLY A 123 -9.17 5.85 -19.28
CA GLY A 123 -8.67 7.14 -19.78
C GLY A 123 -7.58 7.72 -18.87
N THR A 124 -7.74 7.60 -17.56
CA THR A 124 -6.71 8.01 -16.58
C THR A 124 -5.44 7.20 -16.77
N VAL A 125 -5.54 5.88 -16.90
CA VAL A 125 -4.38 5.00 -17.14
C VAL A 125 -3.71 5.33 -18.47
N GLU A 126 -4.47 5.56 -19.53
CA GLU A 126 -3.92 5.90 -20.85
C GLU A 126 -3.14 7.23 -20.80
N LEU A 127 -3.70 8.25 -20.14
CA LEU A 127 -3.05 9.56 -19.99
C LEU A 127 -1.75 9.43 -19.17
N ALA A 128 -1.78 8.75 -18.03
CA ALA A 128 -0.61 8.54 -17.19
C ALA A 128 0.48 7.74 -17.92
N MET A 129 0.11 6.69 -18.67
CA MET A 129 1.07 5.93 -19.48
C MET A 129 1.73 6.78 -20.56
N ARG A 130 0.95 7.63 -21.27
CA ARG A 130 1.48 8.57 -22.27
C ARG A 130 2.36 9.66 -21.65
N GLY A 131 2.03 10.09 -20.43
CA GLY A 131 2.82 11.05 -19.64
C GLY A 131 4.14 10.49 -19.10
N GLY A 132 4.38 9.18 -19.22
CA GLY A 132 5.57 8.53 -18.66
C GLY A 132 5.49 8.30 -17.15
N GLU A 133 4.30 8.33 -16.58
CA GLU A 133 4.04 8.25 -15.13
C GLU A 133 3.89 6.79 -14.63
N ALA A 134 4.37 5.84 -15.40
CA ALA A 134 4.44 4.43 -14.99
C ALA A 134 5.67 4.17 -14.09
N PRO A 135 5.64 3.14 -13.21
CA PRO A 135 4.55 2.18 -12.97
C PRO A 135 3.38 2.76 -12.18
N LEU A 136 2.17 2.34 -12.55
CA LEU A 136 0.93 2.72 -11.90
C LEU A 136 0.48 1.62 -10.92
N TYR A 137 0.04 2.03 -9.75
CA TYR A 137 -0.66 1.18 -8.80
C TYR A 137 -2.12 1.63 -8.67
N ILE A 138 -3.05 0.81 -9.17
CA ILE A 138 -4.48 1.08 -9.13
C ILE A 138 -5.07 0.39 -7.91
N VAL A 139 -5.58 1.19 -6.98
CA VAL A 139 -6.05 0.75 -5.68
C VAL A 139 -7.56 0.57 -5.69
N HIS A 140 -7.99 -0.65 -5.43
CA HIS A 140 -9.37 -1.03 -5.23
C HIS A 140 -9.62 -1.44 -3.77
N PHE A 141 -10.88 -1.44 -3.36
CA PHE A 141 -11.29 -1.88 -2.02
C PHE A 141 -11.97 -3.26 -2.04
N SER A 142 -11.92 -3.97 -3.17
CA SER A 142 -12.29 -5.38 -3.28
C SER A 142 -11.37 -6.11 -4.26
N GLN A 143 -11.20 -7.41 -4.02
CA GLN A 143 -10.37 -8.28 -4.87
C GLN A 143 -10.98 -8.44 -6.26
N ASP A 144 -12.31 -8.56 -6.32
CA ASP A 144 -13.04 -8.72 -7.58
C ASP A 144 -12.93 -7.48 -8.47
N ALA A 145 -13.03 -6.28 -7.89
CA ALA A 145 -12.84 -5.03 -8.64
C ALA A 145 -11.41 -4.91 -9.17
N ALA A 146 -10.39 -5.24 -8.36
CA ALA A 146 -9.01 -5.25 -8.82
C ALA A 146 -8.79 -6.21 -10.00
N LEU A 147 -9.35 -7.41 -9.93
CA LEU A 147 -9.26 -8.39 -11.00
C LEU A 147 -10.01 -7.97 -12.25
N ALA A 148 -11.23 -7.43 -12.12
CA ALA A 148 -12.03 -6.93 -13.23
C ALA A 148 -11.32 -5.81 -13.99
N THR A 149 -10.76 -4.84 -13.27
CA THR A 149 -9.96 -3.75 -13.85
C THR A 149 -8.73 -4.29 -14.57
N ALA A 150 -7.99 -5.21 -13.96
CA ALA A 150 -6.83 -5.81 -14.60
C ALA A 150 -7.20 -6.53 -15.91
N GLN A 151 -8.34 -7.19 -15.95
CA GLN A 151 -8.86 -7.85 -17.17
C GLN A 151 -9.27 -6.85 -18.25
N SER A 152 -9.90 -5.73 -17.89
CA SER A 152 -10.21 -4.63 -18.81
C SER A 152 -8.93 -4.06 -19.41
N LEU A 153 -7.97 -3.70 -18.59
CA LEU A 153 -6.71 -3.09 -19.00
C LEU A 153 -5.81 -4.00 -19.84
N ALA A 154 -5.92 -5.32 -19.71
CA ALA A 154 -5.15 -6.26 -20.50
C ALA A 154 -5.36 -6.13 -22.03
N ASN A 155 -6.45 -5.48 -22.45
CA ASN A 155 -6.76 -5.27 -23.86
C ASN A 155 -6.12 -3.99 -24.45
N PHE A 156 -5.49 -3.15 -23.63
CA PHE A 156 -4.96 -1.83 -24.04
C PHE A 156 -3.50 -1.84 -24.49
N GLY A 157 -2.86 -2.99 -24.59
CA GLY A 157 -1.46 -3.06 -25.06
C GLY A 157 -0.46 -2.36 -24.14
N ILE A 158 -0.64 -2.51 -22.83
CA ILE A 158 0.10 -1.83 -21.77
C ILE A 158 1.62 -2.06 -21.85
N ALA A 159 2.07 -3.32 -22.07
CA ALA A 159 3.49 -3.66 -22.11
C ALA A 159 4.04 -3.64 -23.52
N SER A 160 5.29 -3.21 -23.67
CA SER A 160 6.06 -3.33 -24.90
C SER A 160 6.35 -4.81 -25.23
N LYS A 161 6.81 -5.07 -26.45
CA LYS A 161 7.20 -6.42 -26.86
C LYS A 161 8.35 -6.96 -26.01
N GLU A 162 9.32 -6.13 -25.75
CA GLU A 162 10.51 -6.43 -24.93
C GLU A 162 10.10 -6.76 -23.48
N GLN A 163 9.19 -5.97 -22.89
CA GLN A 163 8.67 -6.24 -21.56
C GLN A 163 7.93 -7.58 -21.50
N ARG A 164 7.09 -7.90 -22.48
CA ARG A 164 6.38 -9.19 -22.52
C ARG A 164 7.32 -10.40 -22.58
N GLU A 165 8.39 -10.33 -23.36
CA GLU A 165 9.37 -11.40 -23.42
C GLU A 165 10.15 -11.50 -22.10
N ALA A 166 10.53 -10.38 -21.48
CA ALA A 166 11.18 -10.38 -20.17
C ALA A 166 10.29 -10.94 -19.07
N ILE A 167 8.99 -10.59 -19.05
CA ILE A 167 8.02 -11.16 -18.11
C ILE A 167 7.89 -12.67 -18.31
N LYS A 168 7.81 -13.13 -19.55
CA LYS A 168 7.72 -14.56 -19.88
C LYS A 168 8.94 -15.34 -19.40
N GLU A 169 10.14 -14.77 -19.59
CA GLU A 169 11.38 -15.35 -19.10
C GLU A 169 11.42 -15.41 -17.58
N ALA A 170 11.13 -14.30 -16.91
CA ALA A 170 11.12 -14.20 -15.45
C ALA A 170 10.04 -15.07 -14.77
N ALA A 171 8.96 -15.39 -15.48
CA ALA A 171 7.90 -16.27 -15.01
C ALA A 171 8.18 -17.76 -15.25
N LYS A 172 9.28 -18.11 -15.94
CA LYS A 172 9.70 -19.52 -16.13
C LYS A 172 9.85 -20.21 -14.77
N GLY A 173 9.39 -21.45 -14.69
CA GLY A 173 9.40 -22.23 -13.45
C GLY A 173 8.23 -21.96 -12.50
N THR A 174 7.39 -20.94 -12.75
CA THR A 174 6.18 -20.73 -11.95
C THR A 174 5.03 -21.56 -12.48
N SER A 175 4.46 -22.42 -11.64
CA SER A 175 3.28 -23.23 -11.98
C SER A 175 1.99 -22.42 -11.86
N PHE A 176 1.25 -22.27 -12.95
CA PHE A 176 -0.05 -21.58 -13.02
C PHE A 176 -1.21 -22.60 -13.14
N SER A 177 -1.24 -23.59 -12.26
CA SER A 177 -2.18 -24.70 -12.34
C SER A 177 -3.61 -24.37 -11.89
N THR A 178 -3.81 -23.32 -11.09
CA THR A 178 -5.14 -22.91 -10.61
C THR A 178 -5.91 -22.10 -11.67
N ALA A 179 -7.23 -22.01 -11.54
CA ALA A 179 -8.05 -21.15 -12.41
C ALA A 179 -7.57 -19.69 -12.38
N PHE A 180 -7.37 -19.14 -11.18
CA PHE A 180 -6.79 -17.80 -11.02
C PHE A 180 -5.37 -17.70 -11.60
N GLY A 181 -4.53 -18.73 -11.41
CA GLY A 181 -3.19 -18.74 -11.98
C GLY A 181 -3.17 -18.61 -13.50
N LYS A 182 -4.11 -19.26 -14.21
CA LYS A 182 -4.24 -19.14 -15.66
C LYS A 182 -4.62 -17.71 -16.09
N ILE A 183 -5.52 -17.07 -15.33
CA ILE A 183 -5.89 -15.67 -15.57
C ILE A 183 -4.68 -14.76 -15.32
N LEU A 184 -4.01 -14.91 -14.18
CA LEU A 184 -2.83 -14.13 -13.82
C LEU A 184 -1.72 -14.25 -14.88
N LYS A 185 -1.44 -15.46 -15.39
CA LYS A 185 -0.46 -15.68 -16.47
C LYS A 185 -0.77 -14.83 -17.70
N ARG A 186 -2.06 -14.76 -18.10
CA ARG A 186 -2.50 -13.96 -19.23
C ARG A 186 -2.29 -12.47 -18.97
N LEU A 187 -2.70 -11.99 -17.78
CA LEU A 187 -2.58 -10.58 -17.37
C LEU A 187 -1.12 -10.14 -17.33
N LEU A 188 -0.25 -10.92 -16.71
CA LEU A 188 1.19 -10.67 -16.68
C LEU A 188 1.78 -10.58 -18.09
N GLY A 189 1.36 -11.48 -19.02
CA GLY A 189 1.76 -11.42 -20.41
C GLY A 189 1.30 -10.14 -21.15
N CYS A 190 0.37 -9.39 -20.60
CA CYS A 190 -0.05 -8.07 -21.09
C CYS A 190 0.61 -6.90 -20.32
N GLY A 191 1.48 -7.18 -19.33
CA GLY A 191 2.11 -6.16 -18.49
C GLY A 191 1.25 -5.66 -17.32
N VAL A 192 0.17 -6.38 -17.01
CA VAL A 192 -0.74 -6.03 -15.92
C VAL A 192 -0.57 -7.02 -14.77
N GLY A 193 -0.15 -6.52 -13.61
CA GLY A 193 -0.10 -7.28 -12.37
C GLY A 193 -1.43 -7.23 -11.60
N VAL A 194 -1.69 -8.26 -10.80
CA VAL A 194 -2.75 -8.26 -9.78
C VAL A 194 -2.12 -8.60 -8.46
N HIS A 195 -2.47 -7.85 -7.39
CA HIS A 195 -1.92 -8.11 -6.06
C HIS A 195 -2.97 -7.88 -4.96
N HIS A 196 -3.27 -8.90 -4.18
CA HIS A 196 -4.13 -8.84 -3.00
C HIS A 196 -3.86 -10.01 -2.03
N ALA A 197 -4.31 -9.88 -0.80
CA ALA A 197 -4.05 -10.86 0.27
C ALA A 197 -4.61 -12.27 -0.02
N GLY A 198 -5.69 -12.38 -0.80
CA GLY A 198 -6.30 -13.66 -1.18
C GLY A 198 -5.52 -14.47 -2.24
N MET A 199 -4.40 -13.95 -2.74
CA MET A 199 -3.56 -14.69 -3.69
C MET A 199 -2.67 -15.70 -2.99
N LEU A 200 -2.36 -16.80 -3.68
CA LEU A 200 -1.32 -17.72 -3.22
C LEU A 200 0.02 -17.01 -3.08
N PRO A 201 0.80 -17.27 -2.02
CA PRO A 201 2.08 -16.59 -1.76
C PRO A 201 3.03 -16.60 -2.96
N ARG A 202 3.13 -17.73 -3.68
CA ARG A 202 3.98 -17.85 -4.87
C ARG A 202 3.60 -16.88 -6.00
N TYR A 203 2.32 -16.55 -6.13
CA TYR A 203 1.85 -15.59 -7.15
C TYR A 203 2.12 -14.15 -6.73
N ARG A 204 1.93 -13.85 -5.43
CA ARG A 204 2.28 -12.54 -4.87
C ARG A 204 3.77 -12.25 -5.07
N LEU A 205 4.64 -13.17 -4.64
CA LEU A 205 6.09 -13.07 -4.81
C LEU A 205 6.51 -12.89 -6.27
N LEU A 206 5.83 -13.57 -7.21
CA LEU A 206 6.10 -13.40 -8.63
C LEU A 206 5.77 -11.98 -9.08
N VAL A 207 4.57 -11.47 -8.75
CA VAL A 207 4.14 -10.10 -9.13
C VAL A 207 5.08 -9.06 -8.53
N GLU A 208 5.45 -9.20 -7.25
CA GLU A 208 6.38 -8.32 -6.55
C GLU A 208 7.76 -8.31 -7.23
N ARG A 209 8.30 -9.48 -7.56
CA ARG A 209 9.59 -9.60 -8.27
C ARG A 209 9.55 -8.94 -9.65
N LEU A 210 8.50 -9.17 -10.42
CA LEU A 210 8.34 -8.54 -11.73
C LEU A 210 8.20 -7.02 -11.63
N ALA A 211 7.49 -6.54 -10.62
CA ALA A 211 7.34 -5.11 -10.34
C ALA A 211 8.67 -4.47 -9.92
N GLN A 212 9.43 -5.12 -9.03
CA GLN A 212 10.77 -4.67 -8.62
C GLN A 212 11.76 -4.59 -9.80
N GLN A 213 11.57 -5.45 -10.81
CA GLN A 213 12.36 -5.42 -12.05
C GLN A 213 11.86 -4.37 -13.07
N GLY A 214 10.82 -3.59 -12.73
CA GLY A 214 10.24 -2.59 -13.63
C GLY A 214 9.47 -3.17 -14.83
N LEU A 215 9.10 -4.45 -14.76
CA LEU A 215 8.46 -5.15 -15.88
C LEU A 215 6.94 -4.98 -15.92
N LEU A 216 6.32 -4.52 -14.84
CA LEU A 216 4.88 -4.32 -14.76
C LEU A 216 4.53 -2.82 -14.76
N PRO A 217 4.15 -2.26 -15.91
CA PRO A 217 3.71 -0.87 -15.99
C PRO A 217 2.45 -0.56 -15.17
N VAL A 218 1.59 -1.56 -14.98
CA VAL A 218 0.34 -1.40 -14.22
C VAL A 218 0.17 -2.57 -13.25
N ILE A 219 -0.21 -2.25 -12.02
CA ILE A 219 -0.57 -3.22 -11.00
C ILE A 219 -1.94 -2.83 -10.43
N CYS A 220 -2.91 -3.72 -10.51
CA CYS A 220 -4.21 -3.58 -9.86
C CYS A 220 -4.20 -4.34 -8.54
N GLY A 221 -4.55 -3.68 -7.45
CA GLY A 221 -4.51 -4.34 -6.15
C GLY A 221 -5.47 -3.74 -5.13
N THR A 222 -5.47 -4.31 -3.93
CA THR A 222 -6.23 -3.77 -2.82
C THR A 222 -5.35 -2.90 -1.93
N ASP A 223 -5.97 -2.10 -1.06
CA ASP A 223 -5.29 -1.24 -0.08
C ASP A 223 -4.29 -2.01 0.81
N THR A 224 -4.41 -3.34 0.87
CA THR A 224 -3.50 -4.23 1.61
C THR A 224 -2.12 -4.40 0.97
N LEU A 225 -1.89 -3.98 -0.28
CA LEU A 225 -0.54 -3.93 -0.87
C LEU A 225 0.41 -3.02 -0.07
N GLY A 226 -0.17 -2.20 0.82
CA GLY A 226 0.55 -1.24 1.63
C GLY A 226 1.46 -1.80 2.70
N VAL A 227 1.34 -3.06 3.11
CA VAL A 227 2.09 -3.61 4.25
C VAL A 227 3.23 -4.51 3.75
N GLY A 228 4.46 -4.05 3.91
CA GLY A 228 5.66 -4.89 3.77
C GLY A 228 6.20 -5.12 2.35
N ILE A 229 5.70 -4.45 1.30
CA ILE A 229 6.18 -4.66 -0.06
C ILE A 229 6.87 -3.40 -0.60
N ASN A 230 8.13 -3.55 -0.95
CA ASN A 230 8.90 -2.51 -1.65
C ASN A 230 8.75 -2.70 -3.16
N VAL A 231 7.67 -2.16 -3.72
CA VAL A 231 7.43 -2.10 -5.18
C VAL A 231 7.62 -0.66 -5.64
N PRO A 232 8.47 -0.41 -6.65
CA PRO A 232 8.67 0.93 -7.17
C PRO A 232 7.41 1.39 -7.93
N ILE A 233 6.68 2.32 -7.35
CA ILE A 233 5.45 2.90 -7.91
C ILE A 233 5.69 4.39 -8.15
N HIS A 234 5.45 4.87 -9.37
CA HIS A 234 5.46 6.30 -9.67
C HIS A 234 4.10 6.93 -9.34
N THR A 235 3.01 6.33 -9.83
CA THR A 235 1.66 6.86 -9.69
C THR A 235 0.74 5.92 -8.94
N VAL A 236 0.04 6.45 -7.95
CA VAL A 236 -1.06 5.75 -7.25
C VAL A 236 -2.39 6.29 -7.75
N VAL A 237 -3.26 5.40 -8.21
CA VAL A 237 -4.63 5.73 -8.63
C VAL A 237 -5.61 5.12 -7.63
N LEU A 238 -6.32 5.96 -6.88
CA LEU A 238 -7.41 5.53 -5.99
C LEU A 238 -8.73 5.53 -6.78
N THR A 239 -9.33 4.36 -6.94
CA THR A 239 -10.61 4.21 -7.68
C THR A 239 -11.82 4.70 -6.89
N ALA A 240 -11.66 4.97 -5.60
CA ALA A 240 -12.65 5.59 -4.75
C ALA A 240 -11.98 6.21 -3.51
N LEU A 241 -12.63 7.17 -2.88
CA LEU A 241 -12.26 7.72 -1.57
C LEU A 241 -13.12 7.14 -0.43
N THR A 242 -13.91 6.10 -0.74
CA THR A 242 -14.78 5.41 0.21
C THR A 242 -14.50 3.91 0.18
N LYS A 243 -14.68 3.25 1.33
CA LYS A 243 -14.58 1.80 1.43
C LYS A 243 -15.63 1.23 2.38
N PHE A 244 -15.94 -0.05 2.22
CA PHE A 244 -16.76 -0.81 3.16
C PHE A 244 -15.91 -1.25 4.35
N ASP A 245 -16.36 -0.97 5.58
CA ASP A 245 -15.61 -1.29 6.81
C ASP A 245 -16.06 -2.58 7.50
N GLY A 246 -16.89 -3.37 6.82
CA GLY A 246 -17.52 -4.57 7.36
C GLY A 246 -18.98 -4.35 7.76
N TYR A 247 -19.38 -3.08 7.99
CA TYR A 247 -20.74 -2.71 8.41
C TYR A 247 -21.39 -1.71 7.46
N LYS A 248 -20.66 -0.71 7.01
CA LYS A 248 -21.15 0.37 6.14
C LYS A 248 -20.07 0.93 5.23
N MET A 249 -20.52 1.63 4.20
CA MET A 249 -19.63 2.49 3.41
C MET A 249 -19.20 3.70 4.24
N ARG A 250 -17.91 4.03 4.21
CA ARG A 250 -17.36 5.22 4.85
C ARG A 250 -16.23 5.82 4.03
N ARG A 251 -15.96 7.08 4.25
CA ARG A 251 -14.75 7.72 3.68
C ARG A 251 -13.48 7.10 4.25
N LEU A 252 -12.43 7.11 3.45
CA LEU A 252 -11.08 6.80 3.93
C LEU A 252 -10.72 7.75 5.07
N ARG A 253 -10.11 7.23 6.11
CA ARG A 253 -9.47 8.05 7.12
C ARG A 253 -8.21 8.69 6.52
N ALA A 254 -7.80 9.87 7.02
CA ALA A 254 -6.58 10.53 6.56
C ALA A 254 -5.37 9.59 6.58
N ARG A 255 -5.20 8.80 7.65
CA ARG A 255 -4.15 7.78 7.77
C ARG A 255 -4.18 6.77 6.62
N GLU A 256 -5.36 6.19 6.34
CA GLU A 256 -5.52 5.19 5.26
C GLU A 256 -5.15 5.79 3.91
N PHE A 257 -5.63 7.01 3.65
CA PHE A 257 -5.30 7.74 2.43
C PHE A 257 -3.79 7.97 2.31
N HIS A 258 -3.14 8.50 3.35
CA HIS A 258 -1.71 8.77 3.32
C HIS A 258 -0.84 7.51 3.25
N GLN A 259 -1.25 6.39 3.84
CA GLN A 259 -0.57 5.11 3.71
C GLN A 259 -0.60 4.59 2.26
N ILE A 260 -1.73 4.76 1.58
CA ILE A 260 -1.88 4.38 0.17
C ILE A 260 -1.11 5.37 -0.72
N ALA A 261 -1.37 6.68 -0.59
CA ALA A 261 -0.75 7.75 -1.35
C ALA A 261 0.78 7.76 -1.18
N GLY A 262 1.25 7.45 0.03
CA GLY A 262 2.65 7.36 0.37
C GLY A 262 3.47 6.36 -0.44
N ARG A 263 2.84 5.50 -1.21
CA ARG A 263 3.50 4.56 -2.12
C ARG A 263 3.96 5.20 -3.43
N ALA A 264 3.39 6.35 -3.79
CA ALA A 264 3.78 7.05 -5.00
C ALA A 264 5.15 7.71 -4.85
N GLY A 265 5.90 7.76 -5.94
CA GLY A 265 7.24 8.37 -6.01
C GLY A 265 8.36 7.44 -5.56
N ARG A 266 9.26 7.13 -6.49
CA ARG A 266 10.39 6.21 -6.27
C ARG A 266 11.61 7.00 -5.82
N SER A 267 12.05 6.81 -4.59
CA SER A 267 13.28 7.42 -4.10
C SER A 267 14.48 7.03 -4.97
N GLY A 268 15.26 8.04 -5.38
CA GLY A 268 16.41 7.87 -6.27
C GLY A 268 16.10 7.76 -7.77
N PHE A 269 14.83 7.75 -8.17
CA PHE A 269 14.40 7.68 -9.58
C PHE A 269 13.48 8.82 -9.97
N ASP A 270 12.52 9.16 -9.13
CA ASP A 270 11.51 10.16 -9.41
C ASP A 270 11.83 11.47 -8.68
N THR A 271 11.55 12.58 -9.33
CA THR A 271 11.59 13.94 -8.73
C THR A 271 10.26 14.29 -8.08
N GLU A 272 9.17 13.62 -8.48
CA GLU A 272 7.81 13.80 -8.00
C GLU A 272 7.05 12.48 -8.13
N GLY A 273 6.13 12.18 -7.20
CA GLY A 273 5.18 11.08 -7.31
C GLY A 273 3.76 11.62 -7.51
N MET A 274 2.94 10.90 -8.26
CA MET A 274 1.57 11.30 -8.57
C MET A 274 0.55 10.48 -7.79
N VAL A 275 -0.45 11.15 -7.24
CA VAL A 275 -1.62 10.53 -6.58
C VAL A 275 -2.88 11.02 -7.25
N ILE A 276 -3.59 10.13 -7.92
CA ILE A 276 -4.83 10.44 -8.64
C ILE A 276 -5.99 9.80 -7.89
N ALA A 277 -6.99 10.59 -7.54
CA ALA A 277 -8.26 10.10 -7.01
C ALA A 277 -9.34 10.20 -8.08
N GLU A 278 -9.99 9.10 -8.39
CA GLU A 278 -11.11 9.10 -9.33
C GLU A 278 -12.39 9.57 -8.66
N ALA A 279 -13.15 10.37 -9.40
CA ALA A 279 -14.49 10.77 -9.03
C ALA A 279 -15.43 9.54 -9.00
N PRO A 280 -16.51 9.58 -8.22
CA PRO A 280 -17.55 8.56 -8.25
C PRO A 280 -18.19 8.45 -9.64
N GLU A 281 -18.68 7.25 -9.98
CA GLU A 281 -19.23 6.95 -11.32
C GLU A 281 -20.30 7.95 -11.77
N HIS A 282 -21.20 8.39 -10.88
CA HIS A 282 -22.23 9.37 -11.22
C HIS A 282 -21.64 10.75 -11.59
N GLU A 283 -20.51 11.15 -11.02
CA GLU A 283 -19.81 12.38 -11.41
C GLU A 283 -19.09 12.22 -12.74
N ILE A 284 -18.42 11.10 -12.97
CA ILE A 284 -17.76 10.75 -14.24
C ILE A 284 -18.79 10.77 -15.38
N GLU A 285 -19.96 10.16 -15.18
CA GLU A 285 -21.02 10.15 -16.17
C GLU A 285 -21.60 11.55 -16.43
N ASN A 286 -21.77 12.35 -15.37
CA ASN A 286 -22.20 13.74 -15.50
C ASN A 286 -21.17 14.58 -16.27
N ALA A 287 -19.89 14.40 -16.01
CA ALA A 287 -18.81 15.07 -16.74
C ALA A 287 -18.84 14.68 -18.23
N LYS A 288 -19.02 13.39 -18.56
CA LYS A 288 -19.17 12.91 -19.94
C LYS A 288 -20.38 13.52 -20.63
N LEU A 289 -21.53 13.66 -19.94
CA LEU A 289 -22.74 14.29 -20.49
C LEU A 289 -22.50 15.77 -20.77
N MET A 290 -21.83 16.48 -19.87
CA MET A 290 -21.49 17.89 -20.04
C MET A 290 -20.50 18.11 -21.20
N ALA A 291 -19.45 17.28 -21.27
CA ALA A 291 -18.50 17.32 -22.38
C ALA A 291 -19.14 17.11 -23.76
N LYS A 292 -20.12 16.17 -23.84
CA LYS A 292 -20.89 15.93 -25.08
C LYS A 292 -21.80 17.11 -25.48
N ALA A 293 -22.28 17.87 -24.50
CA ALA A 293 -23.13 19.05 -24.78
C ALA A 293 -22.30 20.25 -25.26
N GLY A 294 -21.00 20.30 -24.89
CA GLY A 294 -20.12 21.42 -25.16
C GLY A 294 -20.71 22.72 -24.59
N ASP A 295 -20.49 23.84 -25.28
CA ASP A 295 -20.97 25.18 -24.88
C ASP A 295 -22.40 25.48 -25.40
N ASP A 296 -23.14 24.47 -25.88
CA ASP A 296 -24.51 24.66 -26.39
C ASP A 296 -25.50 24.83 -25.22
N PRO A 297 -26.05 26.06 -24.98
CA PRO A 297 -26.93 26.32 -23.84
C PRO A 297 -28.23 25.49 -23.90
N LYS A 298 -28.71 25.11 -25.10
CA LYS A 298 -29.94 24.32 -25.27
C LYS A 298 -29.70 22.86 -24.88
N LYS A 299 -28.52 22.32 -25.19
CA LYS A 299 -28.14 20.97 -24.79
C LYS A 299 -27.85 20.92 -23.27
N LEU A 300 -27.11 21.87 -22.73
CA LEU A 300 -26.81 21.97 -21.29
C LEU A 300 -28.09 21.98 -20.42
N ARG A 301 -29.11 22.75 -20.83
CA ARG A 301 -30.40 22.80 -20.11
C ARG A 301 -31.18 21.50 -20.15
N LYS A 302 -30.93 20.60 -21.10
CA LYS A 302 -31.60 19.30 -21.24
C LYS A 302 -30.90 18.17 -20.48
N ILE A 303 -29.69 18.40 -19.99
CA ILE A 303 -28.94 17.38 -19.25
C ILE A 303 -29.63 17.10 -17.91
N LYS A 304 -30.08 15.88 -17.72
CA LYS A 304 -30.49 15.37 -16.42
C LYS A 304 -29.26 14.74 -15.76
N LYS A 305 -28.65 15.48 -14.81
CA LYS A 305 -27.52 14.96 -14.04
C LYS A 305 -27.95 13.76 -13.21
N LYS A 306 -27.13 12.70 -13.19
CA LYS A 306 -27.30 11.59 -12.26
C LYS A 306 -27.04 12.07 -10.83
N LYS A 307 -27.91 11.68 -9.93
CA LYS A 307 -27.73 11.92 -8.50
C LYS A 307 -26.79 10.86 -7.92
N ALA A 308 -26.14 11.20 -6.81
CA ALA A 308 -25.43 10.21 -6.02
C ALA A 308 -26.37 9.05 -5.63
N PRO A 309 -25.88 7.80 -5.60
CA PRO A 309 -26.67 6.66 -5.11
C PRO A 309 -27.16 6.91 -3.66
N GLU A 310 -28.27 6.30 -3.30
CA GLU A 310 -28.76 6.35 -1.91
C GLU A 310 -27.72 5.72 -0.97
N GLY A 311 -27.40 6.39 0.14
CA GLY A 311 -26.34 5.95 1.05
C GLY A 311 -24.90 6.27 0.60
N PHE A 312 -24.74 7.05 -0.46
CA PHE A 312 -23.42 7.56 -0.86
C PHE A 312 -22.85 8.52 0.21
N VAL A 313 -21.59 8.31 0.57
CA VAL A 313 -20.90 9.01 1.69
C VAL A 313 -19.91 10.03 1.15
#